data_6893dde5b90b3be2e08854544fca291d
#
_entry.id   6893dde5b90b3be2e08854544fca291d
#
_cell.length_a   1.000
_cell.length_b   1.000
_cell.length_c   1.000
_cell.angle_alpha   90.00
_cell.angle_beta   90.00
_cell.angle_gamma   90.00
#
_symmetry.space_group_name_H-M   'P 1'
#
loop_
_entity.id
_entity.type
_entity.pdbx_description
1 polymer ?
#
loop_
_entity_poly.entity_id
_entity_poly.type
_entity_poly.pdbx_seq_one_letter_code
_entity_poly.pdbx_strand_id
1 'polypeptide(L)'
;MRFNQFILGLLFTIIGTSVVNAQTIKGIVTDENGQGLAFSNVVDKATSNGVTTDAKGNFEIKVGGFPATLIAKYVGYQNKTIEVTNATEAIVFKLDTNNSLDEVVVTGNRSKVRSVLNSAVPIDKLYAEDLKSSGQVTFDKMLAYKIPSFNSSSQAVSDATAHFDPADLRGLGPSRTLVLVNGKRKNQSALVYINDTPGKGEVGTDMKSIPFSAIERVEVLRDGASSQYGSDAIAGVVKIKNKKQTNFTEVSLTSGITSQGDGFNFGA
;
A
#
# COMPACT_ATOMS: atom_id res chain seq x y z
N MET A 1 9.08 -1.62 -65.35
CA MET A 1 8.67 -2.05 -63.98
C MET A 1 9.63 -1.67 -62.86
N ARG A 2 10.90 -1.40 -63.08
CA ARG A 2 11.87 -1.05 -62.05
C ARG A 2 11.83 0.42 -61.54
N PHE A 3 11.36 1.34 -62.37
CA PHE A 3 11.32 2.77 -62.02
C PHE A 3 10.24 3.12 -61.00
N ASN A 4 9.08 2.48 -61.05
CA ASN A 4 7.99 2.68 -60.07
C ASN A 4 8.30 2.14 -58.67
N GLN A 5 9.15 1.13 -58.55
CA GLN A 5 9.56 0.59 -57.26
C GLN A 5 10.55 1.53 -56.50
N PHE A 6 11.37 2.26 -57.28
CA PHE A 6 12.28 3.27 -56.68
C PHE A 6 11.51 4.49 -56.15
N ILE A 7 10.48 4.93 -56.84
CA ILE A 7 9.63 6.05 -56.43
C ILE A 7 8.81 5.66 -55.18
N LEU A 8 8.31 4.43 -55.13
CA LEU A 8 7.58 3.90 -53.97
C LEU A 8 8.48 3.76 -52.71
N GLY A 9 9.73 3.34 -52.90
CA GLY A 9 10.74 3.28 -51.82
C GLY A 9 11.16 4.65 -51.32
N LEU A 10 11.29 5.64 -52.20
CA LEU A 10 11.61 7.01 -51.80
C LEU A 10 10.45 7.70 -51.06
N LEU A 11 9.22 7.41 -51.46
CA LEU A 11 8.01 7.92 -50.77
C LEU A 11 7.87 7.33 -49.38
N PHE A 12 8.25 6.07 -49.16
CA PHE A 12 8.18 5.40 -47.85
C PHE A 12 9.24 5.90 -46.87
N THR A 13 10.40 6.36 -47.35
CA THR A 13 11.45 6.94 -46.50
C THR A 13 11.13 8.37 -46.02
N ILE A 14 10.28 9.12 -46.76
CA ILE A 14 9.90 10.49 -46.37
C ILE A 14 8.84 10.53 -45.27
N ILE A 15 8.01 9.47 -45.15
CA ILE A 15 6.92 9.39 -44.15
C ILE A 15 7.44 9.03 -42.73
N GLY A 16 8.70 8.57 -42.62
CA GLY A 16 9.27 8.04 -41.35
C GLY A 16 9.90 9.08 -40.40
N THR A 17 10.02 10.35 -40.77
CA THR A 17 10.62 11.36 -39.90
C THR A 17 9.57 12.12 -39.09
N SER A 18 9.01 11.47 -38.10
CA SER A 18 8.28 12.19 -37.02
C SER A 18 9.28 13.05 -36.29
N VAL A 19 9.27 14.35 -36.55
CA VAL A 19 10.06 15.33 -35.77
C VAL A 19 9.42 15.42 -34.38
N VAL A 20 9.96 14.68 -33.41
CA VAL A 20 9.59 14.82 -32.01
C VAL A 20 10.13 16.18 -31.54
N ASN A 21 9.27 17.19 -31.53
CA ASN A 21 9.58 18.47 -30.93
C ASN A 21 9.62 18.30 -29.40
N ALA A 22 10.80 18.08 -28.85
CA ALA A 22 11.02 18.12 -27.43
C ALA A 22 10.79 19.57 -26.95
N GLN A 23 9.75 19.78 -26.17
CA GLN A 23 9.44 21.08 -25.60
C GLN A 23 10.10 21.20 -24.21
N THR A 24 10.62 22.38 -23.90
CA THR A 24 11.31 22.64 -22.65
C THR A 24 10.41 23.40 -21.70
N ILE A 25 10.22 22.85 -20.51
CA ILE A 25 9.46 23.44 -19.42
C ILE A 25 10.44 23.96 -18.37
N LYS A 26 10.24 25.19 -17.90
CA LYS A 26 11.01 25.80 -16.82
C LYS A 26 10.13 26.00 -15.59
N GLY A 27 10.72 25.89 -14.40
CA GLY A 27 10.00 26.11 -13.17
C GLY A 27 10.91 26.18 -11.97
N ILE A 28 10.28 26.27 -10.81
CA ILE A 28 10.96 26.30 -9.51
C ILE A 28 10.24 25.33 -8.55
N VAL A 29 11.03 24.66 -7.72
CA VAL A 29 10.55 23.84 -6.61
C VAL A 29 10.84 24.58 -5.30
N THR A 30 9.82 24.83 -4.51
CA THR A 30 9.91 25.58 -3.24
C THR A 30 9.29 24.79 -2.10
N ASP A 31 9.66 25.15 -0.87
CA ASP A 31 8.99 24.70 0.34
C ASP A 31 7.70 25.50 0.61
N GLU A 32 7.05 25.23 1.75
CA GLU A 32 5.84 25.94 2.22
C GLU A 32 6.07 27.43 2.44
N ASN A 33 7.32 27.85 2.73
CA ASN A 33 7.71 29.23 3.00
C ASN A 33 8.14 29.97 1.74
N GLY A 34 8.18 29.29 0.58
CA GLY A 34 8.65 29.86 -0.69
C GLY A 34 10.16 29.81 -0.88
N GLN A 35 10.89 29.11 0.00
CA GLN A 35 12.33 28.91 -0.15
C GLN A 35 12.60 27.83 -1.21
N GLY A 36 13.49 28.10 -2.17
CA GLY A 36 13.84 27.16 -3.22
C GLY A 36 14.52 25.89 -2.66
N LEU A 37 14.06 24.73 -3.11
CA LEU A 37 14.60 23.43 -2.70
C LEU A 37 15.65 22.97 -3.72
N ALA A 38 16.91 23.05 -3.33
CA ALA A 38 18.03 22.59 -4.13
C ALA A 38 18.06 21.05 -4.23
N PHE A 39 18.49 20.55 -5.39
CA PHE A 39 18.65 19.11 -5.65
C PHE A 39 17.34 18.30 -5.55
N SER A 40 16.18 18.94 -5.71
CA SER A 40 14.90 18.26 -5.86
C SER A 40 14.83 17.57 -7.22
N ASN A 41 14.20 16.41 -7.28
CA ASN A 41 14.05 15.66 -8.52
C ASN A 41 12.68 15.95 -9.16
N VAL A 42 12.68 16.39 -10.43
CA VAL A 42 11.46 16.61 -11.23
C VAL A 42 11.46 15.62 -12.38
N VAL A 43 10.42 14.80 -12.47
CA VAL A 43 10.30 13.71 -13.44
C VAL A 43 9.04 13.89 -14.28
N ASP A 44 9.17 13.72 -15.58
CA ASP A 44 8.03 13.55 -16.49
C ASP A 44 7.51 12.10 -16.42
N LYS A 45 6.25 11.94 -16.04
CA LYS A 45 5.62 10.62 -15.87
C LYS A 45 5.53 9.83 -17.18
N ALA A 46 5.39 10.50 -18.31
CA ALA A 46 5.20 9.86 -19.61
C ALA A 46 6.51 9.31 -20.19
N THR A 47 7.59 10.10 -20.10
CA THR A 47 8.90 9.75 -20.69
C THR A 47 9.88 9.19 -19.69
N SER A 48 9.59 9.28 -18.39
CA SER A 48 10.51 8.99 -17.27
C SER A 48 11.78 9.84 -17.28
N ASN A 49 11.83 10.90 -18.08
CA ASN A 49 12.92 11.86 -18.02
C ASN A 49 12.90 12.62 -16.71
N GLY A 50 14.03 12.74 -16.06
CA GLY A 50 14.16 13.45 -14.79
C GLY A 50 15.30 14.47 -14.83
N VAL A 51 15.10 15.58 -14.12
CA VAL A 51 16.12 16.61 -13.90
C VAL A 51 16.16 16.97 -12.42
N THR A 52 17.32 17.46 -11.97
CA THR A 52 17.52 17.93 -10.61
C THR A 52 17.51 19.46 -10.59
N THR A 53 16.92 20.05 -9.56
CA THR A 53 16.93 21.52 -9.39
C THR A 53 18.30 22.05 -9.04
N ASP A 54 18.57 23.31 -9.41
CA ASP A 54 19.76 24.05 -9.04
C ASP A 54 19.76 24.46 -7.55
N ALA A 55 20.79 25.20 -7.10
CA ALA A 55 20.91 25.68 -5.73
C ALA A 55 19.79 26.64 -5.29
N LYS A 56 19.04 27.21 -6.23
CA LYS A 56 17.89 28.10 -5.98
C LYS A 56 16.54 27.41 -6.17
N GLY A 57 16.55 26.10 -6.49
CA GLY A 57 15.35 25.33 -6.73
C GLY A 57 14.80 25.40 -8.16
N ASN A 58 15.49 26.04 -9.12
CA ASN A 58 15.04 26.13 -10.50
C ASN A 58 15.35 24.82 -11.25
N PHE A 59 14.49 24.48 -12.20
CA PHE A 59 14.67 23.33 -13.10
C PHE A 59 14.31 23.67 -14.54
N GLU A 60 14.87 22.90 -15.45
CA GLU A 60 14.54 22.93 -16.87
C GLU A 60 14.46 21.50 -17.38
N ILE A 61 13.26 21.06 -17.79
CA ILE A 61 12.99 19.68 -18.21
C ILE A 61 12.46 19.65 -19.65
N LYS A 62 12.94 18.68 -20.44
CA LYS A 62 12.45 18.40 -21.79
C LYS A 62 11.36 17.34 -21.72
N VAL A 63 10.18 17.65 -22.26
CA VAL A 63 9.03 16.76 -22.35
C VAL A 63 8.74 16.38 -23.81
N GLY A 64 8.14 15.22 -24.02
CA GLY A 64 7.85 14.70 -25.35
C GLY A 64 6.66 15.36 -26.07
N GLY A 65 5.84 16.14 -25.31
CA GLY A 65 4.64 16.81 -25.83
C GLY A 65 3.70 17.21 -24.71
N PHE A 66 2.60 17.90 -25.04
CA PHE A 66 1.56 18.30 -24.10
C PHE A 66 0.27 17.49 -24.34
N PRO A 67 -0.53 17.20 -23.29
CA PRO A 67 -0.29 17.54 -21.87
C PRO A 67 0.83 16.70 -21.26
N ALA A 68 1.70 17.31 -20.43
CA ALA A 68 2.78 16.64 -19.73
C ALA A 68 2.48 16.57 -18.23
N THR A 69 2.69 15.42 -17.61
CA THR A 69 2.50 15.24 -16.16
C THR A 69 3.86 15.22 -15.47
N LEU A 70 4.18 16.28 -14.73
CA LEU A 70 5.41 16.40 -13.99
C LEU A 70 5.21 16.04 -12.51
N ILE A 71 6.17 15.34 -11.94
CA ILE A 71 6.18 14.95 -10.52
C ILE A 71 7.45 15.50 -9.88
N ALA A 72 7.30 16.37 -8.89
CA ALA A 72 8.41 16.83 -8.06
C ALA A 72 8.55 15.98 -6.80
N LYS A 73 9.78 15.60 -6.46
CA LYS A 73 10.13 14.76 -5.31
C LYS A 73 11.33 15.37 -4.58
N TYR A 74 11.25 15.40 -3.26
CA TYR A 74 12.35 15.80 -2.40
C TYR A 74 12.32 15.03 -1.09
N VAL A 75 13.47 14.70 -0.54
CA VAL A 75 13.56 13.95 0.73
C VAL A 75 12.97 14.78 1.87
N GLY A 76 12.02 14.21 2.60
CA GLY A 76 11.30 14.91 3.68
C GLY A 76 10.08 15.71 3.25
N TYR A 77 9.69 15.70 1.97
CA TYR A 77 8.52 16.38 1.43
C TYR A 77 7.56 15.43 0.73
N GLN A 78 6.30 15.81 0.64
CA GLN A 78 5.29 15.07 -0.12
C GLN A 78 5.51 15.26 -1.63
N ASN A 79 5.39 14.17 -2.38
CA ASN A 79 5.47 14.25 -3.84
C ASN A 79 4.29 15.07 -4.37
N LYS A 80 4.58 16.04 -5.26
CA LYS A 80 3.55 16.86 -5.90
C LYS A 80 3.52 16.62 -7.40
N THR A 81 2.32 16.47 -7.94
CA THR A 81 2.09 16.24 -9.36
C THR A 81 1.36 17.44 -9.96
N ILE A 82 1.83 17.93 -11.09
CA ILE A 82 1.20 19.02 -11.85
C ILE A 82 1.07 18.57 -13.30
N GLU A 83 -0.09 18.80 -13.88
CA GLU A 83 -0.35 18.61 -15.31
C GLU A 83 -0.14 19.95 -16.04
N VAL A 84 0.70 19.92 -17.04
CA VAL A 84 1.12 21.09 -17.83
C VAL A 84 0.55 20.97 -19.22
N THR A 85 -0.24 21.93 -19.64
CA THR A 85 -0.92 21.94 -20.93
C THR A 85 -0.18 22.75 -22.01
N ASN A 86 0.74 23.62 -21.60
CA ASN A 86 1.56 24.43 -22.52
C ASN A 86 2.91 24.80 -21.89
N ALA A 87 3.89 25.21 -22.72
CA ALA A 87 5.25 25.57 -22.29
C ALA A 87 5.42 27.00 -21.80
N THR A 88 4.39 27.82 -21.82
CA THR A 88 4.52 29.30 -21.70
C THR A 88 4.55 29.80 -20.25
N GLU A 89 4.10 28.97 -19.29
CA GLU A 89 4.06 29.34 -17.87
C GLU A 89 5.21 28.73 -17.08
N ALA A 90 5.90 29.54 -16.28
CA ALA A 90 6.85 29.04 -15.31
C ALA A 90 6.11 28.27 -14.20
N ILE A 91 6.44 27.00 -14.02
CA ILE A 91 5.77 26.12 -13.08
C ILE A 91 6.37 26.30 -11.69
N VAL A 92 5.50 26.47 -10.69
CA VAL A 92 5.91 26.51 -9.29
C VAL A 92 5.42 25.25 -8.59
N PHE A 93 6.35 24.36 -8.20
CA PHE A 93 6.07 23.27 -7.29
C PHE A 93 6.26 23.78 -5.86
N LYS A 94 5.18 23.98 -5.14
CA LYS A 94 5.22 24.21 -3.70
C LYS A 94 5.05 22.87 -3.00
N LEU A 95 6.14 22.35 -2.42
CA LEU A 95 6.12 21.07 -1.71
C LEU A 95 5.78 21.30 -0.24
N ASP A 96 4.87 20.49 0.27
CA ASP A 96 4.51 20.47 1.66
C ASP A 96 5.44 19.48 2.39
N THR A 97 5.91 19.84 3.58
CA THR A 97 6.76 18.94 4.38
C THR A 97 6.05 17.62 4.61
N ASN A 98 6.76 16.52 4.39
CA ASN A 98 6.22 15.21 4.63
C ASN A 98 6.18 14.94 6.14
N ASN A 99 5.20 15.53 6.83
CA ASN A 99 4.90 15.23 8.23
C ASN A 99 4.37 13.79 8.41
N SER A 100 4.43 12.94 7.37
CA SER A 100 4.04 11.53 7.46
C SER A 100 5.02 10.69 8.30
N LEU A 101 6.11 11.27 8.80
CA LEU A 101 6.89 10.66 9.88
C LEU A 101 6.12 10.64 11.21
N ASP A 102 5.08 11.46 11.34
CA ASP A 102 4.11 11.42 12.43
C ASP A 102 2.79 10.80 11.98
N GLU A 103 2.87 9.55 11.52
CA GLU A 103 1.66 8.81 11.22
C GLU A 103 0.86 8.59 12.48
N VAL A 104 -0.22 9.34 12.54
CA VAL A 104 -1.15 9.39 13.64
C VAL A 104 -1.89 8.06 13.76
N VAL A 105 -1.51 7.23 14.72
CA VAL A 105 -2.28 6.06 15.11
C VAL A 105 -3.36 6.50 16.10
N VAL A 106 -4.62 6.40 15.68
CA VAL A 106 -5.74 6.58 16.59
C VAL A 106 -5.85 5.33 17.47
N THR A 107 -5.07 5.30 18.54
CA THR A 107 -5.33 4.37 19.64
C THR A 107 -6.60 4.88 20.32
N GLY A 108 -7.65 4.05 20.47
CA GLY A 108 -8.96 4.42 21.02
C GLY A 108 -8.99 5.10 22.39
N ASN A 109 -8.01 5.90 22.67
CA ASN A 109 -7.79 6.61 23.92
C ASN A 109 -8.38 8.02 23.84
N ARG A 110 -8.95 8.51 24.93
CA ARG A 110 -9.41 9.91 25.11
C ARG A 110 -8.27 10.93 25.09
N SER A 111 -7.02 10.49 25.00
CA SER A 111 -5.82 11.31 24.92
C SER A 111 -5.54 11.78 23.50
N LYS A 112 -4.74 12.84 23.37
CA LYS A 112 -4.28 13.36 22.07
C LYS A 112 -3.68 12.24 21.22
N VAL A 113 -3.99 12.30 19.96
CA VAL A 113 -3.44 11.42 18.92
C VAL A 113 -1.93 11.39 19.01
N ARG A 114 -1.34 10.20 19.10
CA ARG A 114 0.11 9.99 19.20
C ARG A 114 0.65 9.42 17.91
N SER A 115 1.84 9.82 17.54
CA SER A 115 2.56 9.19 16.43
C SER A 115 3.04 7.78 16.78
N VAL A 116 3.31 6.95 15.78
CA VAL A 116 3.88 5.60 15.96
C VAL A 116 5.18 5.66 16.78
N LEU A 117 6.01 6.68 16.55
CA LEU A 117 7.28 6.87 17.23
C LEU A 117 7.12 7.21 18.72
N ASN A 118 6.03 7.86 19.11
CA ASN A 118 5.74 8.25 20.49
C ASN A 118 4.81 7.27 21.21
N SER A 119 4.55 6.11 20.60
CA SER A 119 3.77 5.04 21.25
C SER A 119 4.67 4.25 22.19
N ALA A 120 4.20 4.06 23.42
CA ALA A 120 4.89 3.20 24.39
C ALA A 120 4.79 1.70 24.02
N VAL A 121 3.95 1.36 23.06
CA VAL A 121 3.68 -0.01 22.59
C VAL A 121 4.12 -0.11 21.13
N PRO A 122 4.89 -1.12 20.74
CA PRO A 122 5.28 -1.33 19.35
C PRO A 122 4.03 -1.61 18.48
N ILE A 123 3.87 -0.80 17.44
CA ILE A 123 2.75 -0.89 16.50
C ILE A 123 3.31 -1.17 15.12
N ASP A 124 2.96 -2.31 14.56
CA ASP A 124 3.22 -2.58 13.14
C ASP A 124 2.07 -2.04 12.30
N LYS A 125 2.41 -1.30 11.27
CA LYS A 125 1.45 -0.78 10.32
C LYS A 125 1.76 -1.31 8.92
N LEU A 126 0.78 -1.96 8.32
CA LEU A 126 0.87 -2.58 7.00
C LEU A 126 -0.25 -2.08 6.12
N TYR A 127 0.10 -1.55 4.96
CA TYR A 127 -0.87 -1.21 3.92
C TYR A 127 -1.23 -2.42 3.07
N ALA A 128 -2.32 -2.33 2.33
CA ALA A 128 -2.77 -3.41 1.46
C ALA A 128 -1.69 -3.83 0.44
N GLU A 129 -0.87 -2.90 -0.03
CA GLU A 129 0.25 -3.18 -0.94
C GLU A 129 1.35 -4.00 -0.28
N ASP A 130 1.68 -3.69 0.99
CA ASP A 130 2.66 -4.45 1.76
C ASP A 130 2.20 -5.88 1.98
N LEU A 131 0.91 -6.07 2.25
CA LEU A 131 0.32 -7.38 2.42
C LEU A 131 0.32 -8.18 1.10
N LYS A 132 -0.06 -7.56 -0.03
CA LYS A 132 0.00 -8.18 -1.37
C LYS A 132 1.41 -8.67 -1.72
N SER A 133 2.44 -7.94 -1.33
CA SER A 133 3.84 -8.31 -1.60
C SER A 133 4.29 -9.60 -0.90
N SER A 134 3.50 -10.15 0.01
CA SER A 134 3.76 -11.44 0.65
C SER A 134 3.58 -12.65 -0.28
N GLY A 135 2.87 -12.49 -1.40
CA GLY A 135 2.52 -13.59 -2.32
C GLY A 135 1.52 -14.60 -1.75
N GLN A 136 0.98 -14.33 -0.56
CA GLN A 136 -0.02 -15.22 0.07
C GLN A 136 -1.42 -14.91 -0.45
N VAL A 137 -2.29 -15.93 -0.47
CA VAL A 137 -3.63 -15.83 -1.04
C VAL A 137 -4.65 -15.30 -0.03
N THR A 138 -4.55 -15.70 1.23
CA THR A 138 -5.52 -15.35 2.28
C THR A 138 -4.96 -14.31 3.22
N PHE A 139 -5.84 -13.45 3.74
CA PHE A 139 -5.47 -12.32 4.59
C PHE A 139 -4.73 -12.75 5.88
N ASP A 140 -5.16 -13.82 6.51
CA ASP A 140 -4.51 -14.39 7.69
C ASP A 140 -3.08 -14.84 7.41
N LYS A 141 -2.83 -15.49 6.25
CA LYS A 141 -1.48 -15.91 5.83
C LYS A 141 -0.60 -14.72 5.44
N MET A 142 -1.18 -13.67 4.83
CA MET A 142 -0.46 -12.42 4.57
C MET A 142 0.04 -11.79 5.87
N LEU A 143 -0.79 -11.74 6.90
CA LEU A 143 -0.41 -11.25 8.23
C LEU A 143 0.66 -12.11 8.88
N ALA A 144 0.49 -13.43 8.88
CA ALA A 144 1.46 -14.35 9.47
C ALA A 144 2.84 -14.26 8.80
N TYR A 145 2.87 -13.99 7.49
CA TYR A 145 4.13 -13.79 6.76
C TYR A 145 4.82 -12.47 7.12
N LYS A 146 4.04 -11.40 7.30
CA LYS A 146 4.57 -10.03 7.54
C LYS A 146 4.84 -9.74 8.99
N ILE A 147 4.13 -10.37 9.91
CA ILE A 147 4.19 -10.10 11.35
C ILE A 147 4.62 -11.38 12.08
N PRO A 148 5.89 -11.51 12.49
CA PRO A 148 6.40 -12.74 13.11
C PRO A 148 5.68 -13.15 14.41
N SER A 149 5.05 -12.18 15.10
CA SER A 149 4.28 -12.45 16.33
C SER A 149 2.84 -12.87 16.09
N PHE A 150 2.37 -12.82 14.84
CA PHE A 150 1.02 -13.21 14.46
C PHE A 150 1.01 -14.65 13.95
N ASN A 151 0.12 -15.44 14.50
CA ASN A 151 -0.17 -16.80 14.05
C ASN A 151 -1.63 -16.93 13.66
N SER A 152 -1.88 -17.78 12.68
CA SER A 152 -3.21 -18.23 12.31
C SER A 152 -3.11 -19.72 11.99
N SER A 153 -3.64 -20.55 12.87
CA SER A 153 -3.62 -21.99 12.67
C SER A 153 -4.72 -22.42 11.72
N SER A 154 -4.32 -22.88 10.54
CA SER A 154 -5.22 -23.50 9.57
C SER A 154 -5.19 -25.01 9.75
N GLN A 155 -6.32 -25.62 10.03
CA GLN A 155 -6.43 -27.07 10.17
C GLN A 155 -7.05 -27.67 8.92
N ALA A 156 -6.27 -28.51 8.23
CA ALA A 156 -6.72 -29.13 6.98
C ALA A 156 -7.77 -30.23 7.22
N VAL A 157 -7.73 -30.90 8.38
CA VAL A 157 -8.61 -32.02 8.72
C VAL A 157 -9.10 -31.84 10.15
N SER A 158 -10.24 -31.25 10.27
CA SER A 158 -10.93 -31.09 11.54
C SER A 158 -12.38 -30.76 11.26
N ASP A 159 -13.25 -31.08 12.15
CA ASP A 159 -14.62 -30.62 12.26
C ASP A 159 -14.90 -29.22 11.65
N ALA A 160 -15.96 -28.60 12.05
CA ALA A 160 -16.32 -27.21 11.71
C ALA A 160 -15.18 -26.19 11.97
N THR A 161 -14.21 -26.50 12.85
CA THR A 161 -13.06 -25.65 13.13
C THR A 161 -12.07 -25.54 11.96
N ALA A 162 -12.10 -26.44 10.99
CA ALA A 162 -11.29 -26.37 9.77
C ALA A 162 -11.64 -25.13 8.88
N HIS A 163 -12.80 -24.56 9.06
CA HIS A 163 -13.29 -23.43 8.31
C HIS A 163 -12.94 -22.05 8.92
N PHE A 164 -12.37 -22.05 10.13
CA PHE A 164 -12.06 -20.83 10.88
C PHE A 164 -10.57 -20.72 11.15
N ASP A 165 -9.98 -19.62 10.75
CA ASP A 165 -8.57 -19.31 11.01
C ASP A 165 -8.51 -18.21 12.08
N PRO A 166 -8.28 -18.56 13.36
CA PRO A 166 -8.30 -17.60 14.44
C PRO A 166 -7.06 -16.72 14.43
N ALA A 167 -7.24 -15.47 14.82
CA ALA A 167 -6.10 -14.58 15.11
C ALA A 167 -5.46 -14.97 16.43
N ASP A 168 -4.17 -15.24 16.45
CA ASP A 168 -3.38 -15.43 17.66
C ASP A 168 -2.12 -14.56 17.60
N LEU A 169 -1.84 -13.86 18.69
CA LEU A 169 -0.64 -13.08 18.86
C LEU A 169 0.25 -13.70 19.94
N ARG A 170 1.52 -13.90 19.58
CA ARG A 170 2.56 -14.40 20.49
C ARG A 170 2.26 -15.80 21.09
N GLY A 171 1.35 -16.57 20.51
CA GLY A 171 0.95 -17.88 21.03
C GLY A 171 0.19 -17.83 22.36
N LEU A 172 -0.39 -16.69 22.71
CA LEU A 172 -1.14 -16.53 23.96
C LEU A 172 -2.59 -17.03 23.87
N GLY A 173 -3.01 -17.44 22.69
CA GLY A 173 -4.33 -17.97 22.41
C GLY A 173 -5.28 -16.95 21.76
N PRO A 174 -6.25 -17.46 20.99
CA PRO A 174 -7.12 -16.63 20.17
C PRO A 174 -8.12 -15.81 20.97
N SER A 175 -8.48 -16.22 22.17
CA SER A 175 -9.41 -15.48 23.04
C SER A 175 -8.80 -14.20 23.62
N ARG A 176 -7.47 -14.08 23.56
CA ARG A 176 -6.68 -12.94 24.11
C ARG A 176 -6.22 -11.97 23.02
N THR A 177 -6.57 -12.22 21.77
CA THR A 177 -6.24 -11.37 20.62
C THR A 177 -7.48 -10.64 20.15
N LEU A 178 -7.54 -9.33 20.41
CA LEU A 178 -8.68 -8.52 20.01
C LEU A 178 -8.57 -8.10 18.54
N VAL A 179 -9.62 -8.32 17.77
CA VAL A 179 -9.74 -7.85 16.38
C VAL A 179 -10.77 -6.74 16.30
N LEU A 180 -10.36 -5.61 15.73
CA LEU A 180 -11.21 -4.45 15.49
C LEU A 180 -11.32 -4.19 13.99
N VAL A 181 -12.53 -4.01 13.49
CA VAL A 181 -12.80 -3.55 12.12
C VAL A 181 -13.39 -2.15 12.17
N ASN A 182 -12.72 -1.16 11.60
CA ASN A 182 -13.11 0.24 11.67
C ASN A 182 -13.38 0.74 13.10
N GLY A 183 -12.60 0.26 14.07
CA GLY A 183 -12.72 0.61 15.48
C GLY A 183 -13.79 -0.12 16.26
N LYS A 184 -14.58 -0.98 15.60
CA LYS A 184 -15.60 -1.82 16.26
C LYS A 184 -15.06 -3.22 16.47
N ARG A 185 -15.38 -3.85 17.61
CA ARG A 185 -15.02 -5.25 17.88
C ARG A 185 -15.64 -6.16 16.84
N LYS A 186 -14.83 -7.00 16.23
CA LYS A 186 -15.35 -8.09 15.42
C LYS A 186 -15.83 -9.21 16.35
N ASN A 187 -16.97 -9.80 16.04
CA ASN A 187 -17.49 -10.93 16.80
C ASN A 187 -16.53 -12.12 16.77
N GLN A 188 -16.48 -12.84 17.86
CA GLN A 188 -15.82 -14.14 17.92
C GLN A 188 -16.67 -15.18 17.18
N SER A 189 -16.04 -16.28 16.73
CA SER A 189 -16.74 -17.42 16.17
C SER A 189 -17.60 -18.10 17.25
N ALA A 190 -18.67 -18.72 16.84
CA ALA A 190 -19.53 -19.51 17.75
C ALA A 190 -18.91 -20.89 18.08
N LEU A 191 -17.73 -21.19 17.56
CA LEU A 191 -17.07 -22.48 17.68
C LEU A 191 -15.93 -22.41 18.68
N VAL A 192 -15.90 -23.39 19.57
CA VAL A 192 -14.82 -23.68 20.50
C VAL A 192 -13.81 -24.60 19.81
N TYR A 193 -12.52 -24.25 19.87
CA TYR A 193 -11.46 -25.12 19.35
C TYR A 193 -11.29 -26.34 20.27
N ILE A 194 -11.68 -27.52 19.78
CA ILE A 194 -11.68 -28.76 20.55
C ILE A 194 -10.47 -29.65 20.29
N ASN A 195 -9.80 -29.50 19.15
CA ASN A 195 -8.64 -30.30 18.79
C ASN A 195 -7.37 -29.83 19.50
N ASP A 196 -6.33 -30.68 19.53
CA ASP A 196 -5.03 -30.40 20.13
C ASP A 196 -4.24 -29.37 19.30
N THR A 197 -4.77 -28.16 19.27
CA THR A 197 -4.19 -27.01 18.58
C THR A 197 -3.97 -25.87 19.55
N PRO A 198 -3.14 -24.90 19.20
CA PRO A 198 -3.06 -23.66 19.95
C PRO A 198 -4.47 -23.04 20.09
N GLY A 199 -4.89 -22.80 21.33
CA GLY A 199 -6.22 -22.28 21.61
C GLY A 199 -7.30 -23.36 21.85
N LYS A 200 -6.94 -24.61 22.12
CA LYS A 200 -7.91 -25.63 22.56
C LYS A 200 -8.72 -25.16 23.76
N GLY A 201 -10.02 -25.28 23.68
CA GLY A 201 -10.97 -24.80 24.69
C GLY A 201 -11.30 -23.33 24.62
N GLU A 202 -10.74 -22.58 23.66
CA GLU A 202 -10.98 -21.15 23.45
C GLU A 202 -11.84 -20.90 22.21
N VAL A 203 -12.35 -19.67 22.13
CA VAL A 203 -13.00 -19.12 20.93
C VAL A 203 -12.13 -18.00 20.39
N GLY A 204 -12.15 -17.78 19.08
CA GLY A 204 -11.36 -16.73 18.45
C GLY A 204 -12.16 -15.99 17.37
N THR A 205 -11.58 -14.94 16.87
CA THR A 205 -12.12 -14.20 15.73
C THR A 205 -11.65 -14.84 14.45
N ASP A 206 -12.57 -15.20 13.58
CA ASP A 206 -12.26 -15.74 12.26
C ASP A 206 -11.71 -14.64 11.34
N MET A 207 -10.48 -14.84 10.87
CA MET A 207 -9.79 -13.93 9.97
C MET A 207 -10.12 -14.17 8.50
N LYS A 208 -10.51 -15.40 8.12
CA LYS A 208 -10.91 -15.73 6.75
C LYS A 208 -12.15 -14.99 6.28
N SER A 209 -13.06 -14.67 7.21
CA SER A 209 -14.29 -13.93 6.90
C SER A 209 -14.04 -12.45 6.54
N ILE A 210 -12.80 -11.97 6.58
CA ILE A 210 -12.47 -10.59 6.28
C ILE A 210 -11.92 -10.51 4.85
N PRO A 211 -12.67 -9.92 3.90
CA PRO A 211 -12.24 -9.84 2.52
C PRO A 211 -11.05 -8.88 2.39
N PHE A 212 -9.94 -9.40 1.89
CA PHE A 212 -8.71 -8.59 1.71
C PHE A 212 -8.93 -7.37 0.80
N SER A 213 -9.76 -7.50 -0.24
CA SER A 213 -10.09 -6.42 -1.16
C SER A 213 -10.68 -5.17 -0.50
N ALA A 214 -11.35 -5.35 0.64
CA ALA A 214 -11.92 -4.24 1.41
C ALA A 214 -10.92 -3.53 2.32
N ILE A 215 -9.73 -4.09 2.53
CA ILE A 215 -8.74 -3.57 3.48
C ILE A 215 -7.95 -2.42 2.88
N GLU A 216 -7.84 -1.31 3.61
CA GLU A 216 -6.93 -0.20 3.33
C GLU A 216 -5.58 -0.44 4.02
N ARG A 217 -5.63 -0.74 5.33
CA ARG A 217 -4.46 -1.01 6.15
C ARG A 217 -4.79 -1.79 7.40
N VAL A 218 -3.76 -2.38 7.99
CA VAL A 218 -3.82 -3.08 9.26
C VAL A 218 -2.81 -2.49 10.22
N GLU A 219 -3.21 -2.30 11.46
CA GLU A 219 -2.34 -1.85 12.56
C GLU A 219 -2.35 -2.95 13.62
N VAL A 220 -1.18 -3.50 13.97
CA VAL A 220 -1.06 -4.55 14.97
C VAL A 220 -0.28 -4.03 16.17
N LEU A 221 -0.96 -3.95 17.30
CA LEU A 221 -0.36 -3.68 18.59
C LEU A 221 0.15 -5.00 19.15
N ARG A 222 1.47 -5.17 19.21
CA ARG A 222 2.12 -6.42 19.62
C ARG A 222 2.25 -6.62 21.11
N ASP A 223 1.75 -5.71 21.92
CA ASP A 223 1.83 -5.79 23.38
C ASP A 223 0.46 -5.67 24.03
N GLY A 224 0.39 -6.04 25.32
CA GLY A 224 -0.84 -6.01 26.06
C GLY A 224 -1.51 -4.64 26.07
N ALA A 225 -2.73 -4.60 25.61
CA ALA A 225 -3.54 -3.39 25.53
C ALA A 225 -4.83 -3.51 26.38
N SER A 226 -4.84 -4.42 27.33
CA SER A 226 -6.01 -4.72 28.16
C SER A 226 -6.51 -3.53 28.98
N SER A 227 -5.60 -2.64 29.40
CA SER A 227 -5.96 -1.41 30.11
C SER A 227 -6.82 -0.45 29.28
N GLN A 228 -6.72 -0.52 27.96
CA GLN A 228 -7.46 0.35 27.03
C GLN A 228 -8.63 -0.36 26.36
N TYR A 229 -8.50 -1.66 26.09
CA TYR A 229 -9.41 -2.42 25.27
C TYR A 229 -10.12 -3.55 26.01
N GLY A 230 -9.70 -3.90 27.21
CA GLY A 230 -10.32 -4.96 28.01
C GLY A 230 -9.55 -6.29 27.97
N SER A 231 -10.10 -7.30 28.65
CA SER A 231 -9.43 -8.59 28.90
C SER A 231 -9.09 -9.41 27.64
N ASP A 232 -9.78 -9.19 26.56
CA ASP A 232 -9.55 -9.86 25.27
C ASP A 232 -8.38 -9.24 24.45
N ALA A 233 -7.74 -8.20 24.97
CA ALA A 233 -6.57 -7.57 24.37
C ALA A 233 -5.27 -7.81 25.16
N ILE A 234 -5.16 -8.93 25.87
CA ILE A 234 -3.97 -9.29 26.65
C ILE A 234 -2.78 -9.60 25.73
N ALA A 235 -3.02 -10.34 24.65
CA ALA A 235 -2.00 -10.66 23.67
C ALA A 235 -1.67 -9.48 22.75
N GLY A 236 -2.63 -8.63 22.49
CA GLY A 236 -2.52 -7.48 21.63
C GLY A 236 -3.81 -7.19 20.85
N VAL A 237 -3.71 -6.27 19.89
CA VAL A 237 -4.87 -5.81 19.11
C VAL A 237 -4.53 -5.78 17.64
N VAL A 238 -5.35 -6.39 16.81
CA VAL A 238 -5.33 -6.28 15.35
C VAL A 238 -6.42 -5.31 14.92
N LYS A 239 -6.04 -4.13 14.41
CA LYS A 239 -6.97 -3.12 13.92
C LYS A 239 -6.98 -3.13 12.41
N ILE A 240 -8.12 -3.37 11.83
CA ILE A 240 -8.35 -3.39 10.40
C ILE A 240 -9.11 -2.13 10.01
N LYS A 241 -8.54 -1.39 9.09
CA LYS A 241 -9.18 -0.24 8.46
C LYS A 241 -9.60 -0.61 7.05
N ASN A 242 -10.89 -0.45 6.77
CA ASN A 242 -11.42 -0.65 5.43
C ASN A 242 -11.28 0.61 4.59
N LYS A 243 -11.19 0.42 3.28
CA LYS A 243 -11.28 1.50 2.29
C LYS A 243 -12.58 2.28 2.51
N LYS A 244 -12.50 3.61 2.53
CA LYS A 244 -13.67 4.47 2.74
C LYS A 244 -14.55 4.57 1.50
N GLN A 245 -13.92 4.58 0.35
CA GLN A 245 -14.58 4.71 -0.94
C GLN A 245 -13.78 3.99 -2.02
N THR A 246 -14.46 3.29 -2.90
CA THR A 246 -13.89 2.67 -4.09
C THR A 246 -14.67 3.18 -5.30
N ASN A 247 -13.95 3.81 -6.25
CA ASN A 247 -14.54 4.34 -7.48
C ASN A 247 -14.34 3.39 -8.67
N PHE A 248 -13.89 2.16 -8.40
CA PHE A 248 -13.60 1.15 -9.41
C PHE A 248 -14.01 -0.23 -8.93
N THR A 249 -14.23 -1.14 -9.87
CA THR A 249 -14.40 -2.56 -9.60
C THR A 249 -13.04 -3.24 -9.76
N GLU A 250 -12.56 -3.89 -8.71
CA GLU A 250 -11.34 -4.71 -8.74
C GLU A 250 -11.76 -6.16 -9.02
N VAL A 251 -11.22 -6.73 -10.09
CA VAL A 251 -11.36 -8.15 -10.41
C VAL A 251 -9.97 -8.77 -10.29
N SER A 252 -9.82 -9.78 -9.44
CA SER A 252 -8.57 -10.50 -9.27
C SER A 252 -8.76 -11.95 -9.67
N LEU A 253 -7.89 -12.44 -10.55
CA LEU A 253 -7.80 -13.84 -10.91
C LEU A 253 -6.47 -14.38 -10.39
N THR A 254 -6.52 -15.42 -9.61
CA THR A 254 -5.33 -16.08 -9.08
C THR A 254 -5.31 -17.54 -9.52
N SER A 255 -4.15 -18.01 -9.95
CA SER A 255 -3.93 -19.43 -10.19
C SER A 255 -2.56 -19.82 -9.66
N GLY A 256 -2.46 -21.00 -9.11
CA GLY A 256 -1.21 -21.52 -8.58
C GLY A 256 -1.11 -23.02 -8.78
N ILE A 257 0.15 -23.48 -8.90
CA ILE A 257 0.51 -24.88 -8.95
C ILE A 257 1.80 -25.06 -8.15
N THR A 258 1.97 -26.18 -7.47
CA THR A 258 3.21 -26.45 -6.77
C THR A 258 4.34 -26.80 -7.75
N SER A 259 5.58 -26.76 -7.30
CA SER A 259 6.75 -27.18 -8.10
C SER A 259 6.72 -28.66 -8.48
N GLN A 260 5.91 -29.46 -7.80
CA GLN A 260 5.68 -30.89 -8.08
C GLN A 260 4.63 -31.12 -9.17
N GLY A 261 3.95 -30.07 -9.62
CA GLY A 261 2.91 -30.15 -10.62
C GLY A 261 1.53 -30.56 -10.08
N ASP A 262 1.38 -30.63 -8.78
CA ASP A 262 0.13 -30.88 -8.05
C ASP A 262 -0.38 -29.61 -7.34
N GLY A 263 -1.46 -29.71 -6.56
CA GLY A 263 -1.96 -28.60 -5.77
C GLY A 263 -2.47 -27.43 -6.60
N PHE A 264 -2.99 -27.67 -7.81
CA PHE A 264 -3.58 -26.62 -8.63
C PHE A 264 -4.71 -25.91 -7.88
N ASN A 265 -4.61 -24.60 -7.80
CA ASN A 265 -5.67 -23.75 -7.25
C ASN A 265 -6.04 -22.65 -8.24
N PHE A 266 -7.29 -22.25 -8.19
CA PHE A 266 -7.84 -21.14 -8.97
C PHE A 266 -8.80 -20.35 -8.08
N GLY A 267 -8.63 -19.02 -8.08
CA GLY A 267 -9.48 -18.09 -7.36
C GLY A 267 -9.90 -16.93 -8.25
N ALA A 268 -11.13 -16.45 -8.10
CA ALA A 268 -11.68 -15.31 -8.80
C ALA A 268 -12.35 -14.36 -7.83
#